data_549b7e7e4747eac096d29a358b8816a1
#
_entry.id   549b7e7e4747eac096d29a358b8816a1
#
_cell.length_a   1.000
_cell.length_b   1.000
_cell.length_c   1.000
_cell.angle_alpha   90.00
_cell.angle_beta   90.00
_cell.angle_gamma   90.00
#
_symmetry.space_group_name_H-M   'P 1'
#
loop_
_entity.id
_entity.type
_entity.pdbx_description
1 polymer ?
#
loop_
_entity_poly.entity_id
_entity_poly.type
_entity_poly.pdbx_seq_one_letter_code
_entity_poly.pdbx_strand_id
1 'polypeptide(L)'
;HYGVRPLEYMASLGWTGPDVWYAHGIHFNDEELRELARTGTGVAHCPISNMKLASGVARVPEMLALDVPVGLAVDGSASNDGSSLMEELRVCYLLHRLTSSEKAPSGYQVLKMATRGSARLLGREDIGQLAVGKCADFFLVDSRRLELVGGAYSPADVLATVGLRGPVDYTVVNGRVVV
;
A
#
# COMPACT_ATOMS: atom_id res chain seq x y z
N HIS A 1 12.75 15.68 22.86
CA HIS A 1 12.45 15.83 24.28
C HIS A 1 12.84 14.58 25.08
N TYR A 2 12.77 13.38 24.53
CA TYR A 2 12.99 12.12 25.25
C TYR A 2 14.36 11.50 25.01
N GLY A 3 15.19 12.05 24.11
CA GLY A 3 16.55 11.55 23.82
C GLY A 3 16.61 10.21 23.09
N VAL A 4 15.46 9.69 22.64
CA VAL A 4 15.32 8.41 21.94
C VAL A 4 14.61 8.63 20.61
N ARG A 5 14.75 7.68 19.68
CA ARG A 5 14.04 7.72 18.40
C ARG A 5 12.53 7.40 18.57
N PRO A 6 11.67 7.86 17.65
CA PRO A 6 10.21 7.68 17.78
C PRO A 6 9.78 6.23 17.95
N LEU A 7 10.32 5.28 17.17
CA LEU A 7 9.94 3.87 17.30
C LEU A 7 10.41 3.26 18.63
N GLU A 8 11.62 3.61 19.08
CA GLU A 8 12.15 3.18 20.39
C GLU A 8 11.23 3.66 21.53
N TYR A 9 10.79 4.92 21.48
CA TYR A 9 9.83 5.45 22.43
C TYR A 9 8.51 4.68 22.41
N MET A 10 7.95 4.45 21.22
CA MET A 10 6.70 3.71 21.08
C MET A 10 6.84 2.26 21.55
N ALA A 11 7.96 1.59 21.27
CA ALA A 11 8.25 0.26 21.74
C ALA A 11 8.33 0.19 23.28
N SER A 12 8.91 1.21 23.93
CA SER A 12 8.97 1.29 25.40
C SER A 12 7.58 1.38 26.06
N LEU A 13 6.58 1.83 25.30
CA LEU A 13 5.17 1.89 25.72
C LEU A 13 4.36 0.65 25.33
N GLY A 14 4.99 -0.36 24.71
CA GLY A 14 4.31 -1.57 24.23
C GLY A 14 3.57 -1.39 22.90
N TRP A 15 3.84 -0.31 22.16
CA TRP A 15 3.20 -0.02 20.86
C TRP A 15 4.02 -0.60 19.70
N THR A 16 4.27 -1.90 19.77
CA THR A 16 4.82 -2.72 18.67
C THR A 16 4.14 -4.09 18.69
N GLY A 17 3.90 -4.67 17.54
CA GLY A 17 3.24 -5.97 17.43
C GLY A 17 2.46 -6.12 16.14
N PRO A 18 1.92 -7.32 15.87
CA PRO A 18 1.18 -7.62 14.63
C PRO A 18 -0.17 -6.89 14.54
N ASP A 19 -0.65 -6.32 15.61
CA ASP A 19 -1.88 -5.51 15.73
C ASP A 19 -1.59 -3.99 15.73
N VAL A 20 -0.33 -3.60 15.51
CA VAL A 20 0.11 -2.20 15.45
C VAL A 20 0.62 -1.86 14.07
N TRP A 21 0.26 -0.71 13.56
CA TRP A 21 0.85 -0.14 12.35
C TRP A 21 1.00 1.37 12.45
N TYR A 22 1.99 1.91 11.73
CA TYR A 22 2.28 3.33 11.65
C TYR A 22 1.98 3.88 10.26
N ALA A 23 1.40 5.08 10.18
CA ALA A 23 1.24 5.78 8.91
C ALA A 23 2.58 6.35 8.43
N HIS A 24 2.73 6.46 7.11
CA HIS A 24 3.86 7.07 6.38
C HIS A 24 5.20 6.32 6.50
N GLY A 25 5.76 6.18 7.68
CA GLY A 25 7.00 5.41 7.93
C GLY A 25 8.25 5.93 7.23
N ILE A 26 8.33 7.25 6.95
CA ILE A 26 9.35 7.85 6.07
C ILE A 26 10.75 7.79 6.70
N HIS A 27 10.85 8.06 7.99
CA HIS A 27 12.12 8.33 8.66
C HIS A 27 12.68 7.14 9.48
N PHE A 28 12.17 5.93 9.26
CA PHE A 28 12.70 4.74 9.90
C PHE A 28 14.13 4.43 9.38
N ASN A 29 15.04 4.19 10.30
CA ASN A 29 16.40 3.73 10.00
C ASN A 29 16.46 2.19 9.87
N ASP A 30 17.65 1.63 9.59
CA ASP A 30 17.81 0.19 9.38
C ASP A 30 17.47 -0.64 10.63
N GLU A 31 17.76 -0.12 11.81
CA GLU A 31 17.46 -0.80 13.08
C GLU A 31 15.97 -0.82 13.33
N GLU A 32 15.30 0.31 13.10
CA GLU A 32 13.85 0.41 13.22
C GLU A 32 13.12 -0.47 12.20
N LEU A 33 13.61 -0.57 10.95
CA LEU A 33 13.03 -1.49 9.96
C LEU A 33 13.16 -2.96 10.39
N ARG A 34 14.29 -3.35 10.98
CA ARG A 34 14.45 -4.71 11.54
C ARG A 34 13.54 -4.95 12.74
N GLU A 35 13.32 -3.95 13.57
CA GLU A 35 12.40 -4.04 14.70
C GLU A 35 10.94 -4.16 14.24
N LEU A 36 10.52 -3.40 13.22
CA LEU A 36 9.21 -3.56 12.60
C LEU A 36 9.02 -5.00 12.06
N ALA A 37 10.01 -5.52 11.34
CA ALA A 37 9.97 -6.89 10.82
C ALA A 37 9.89 -7.93 11.95
N ARG A 38 10.73 -7.79 12.97
CA ARG A 38 10.81 -8.72 14.12
C ARG A 38 9.50 -8.77 14.91
N THR A 39 8.84 -7.64 15.09
CA THR A 39 7.60 -7.52 15.87
C THR A 39 6.35 -7.76 15.04
N GLY A 40 6.45 -7.76 13.71
CA GLY A 40 5.31 -7.80 12.81
C GLY A 40 4.53 -6.49 12.74
N THR A 41 5.12 -5.39 13.26
CA THR A 41 4.52 -4.05 13.21
C THR A 41 4.48 -3.55 11.78
N GLY A 42 3.34 -3.04 11.34
CA GLY A 42 3.10 -2.66 9.97
C GLY A 42 3.32 -1.19 9.65
N VAL A 43 3.30 -0.88 8.34
CA VAL A 43 3.37 0.50 7.83
C VAL A 43 2.29 0.72 6.77
N ALA A 44 1.48 1.75 6.96
CA ALA A 44 0.53 2.26 5.97
C ALA A 44 1.22 3.35 5.14
N HIS A 45 1.63 3.00 3.91
CA HIS A 45 2.31 3.92 3.00
C HIS A 45 1.30 4.82 2.28
N CYS A 46 1.51 6.14 2.34
CA CYS A 46 0.63 7.15 1.76
C CYS A 46 1.43 8.03 0.78
N PRO A 47 1.80 7.52 -0.41
CA PRO A 47 2.74 8.21 -1.30
C PRO A 47 2.28 9.59 -1.76
N ILE A 48 1.02 9.79 -2.14
CA ILE A 48 0.51 11.10 -2.58
C ILE A 48 0.59 12.12 -1.44
N SER A 49 0.13 11.77 -0.25
CA SER A 49 0.24 12.62 0.93
C SER A 49 1.68 13.01 1.23
N ASN A 50 2.59 12.03 1.23
CA ASN A 50 4.01 12.26 1.47
C ASN A 50 4.62 13.23 0.44
N MET A 51 4.26 13.10 -0.84
CA MET A 51 4.72 13.97 -1.91
C MET A 51 4.10 15.39 -1.79
N LYS A 52 2.78 15.47 -1.59
CA LYS A 52 2.08 16.74 -1.44
C LYS A 52 2.63 17.59 -0.30
N LEU A 53 2.91 16.96 0.83
CA LEU A 53 3.42 17.62 2.03
C LEU A 53 4.95 17.73 2.05
N ALA A 54 5.64 17.29 1.01
CA ALA A 54 7.10 17.25 0.91
C ALA A 54 7.77 16.55 2.12
N SER A 55 7.12 15.53 2.67
CA SER A 55 7.59 14.84 3.88
C SER A 55 8.75 13.89 3.59
N GLY A 56 8.93 13.46 2.34
CA GLY A 56 9.96 12.53 1.91
C GLY A 56 9.40 11.21 1.37
N VAL A 57 10.26 10.22 1.17
CA VAL A 57 9.93 8.91 0.59
C VAL A 57 10.16 7.82 1.61
N ALA A 58 9.15 7.01 1.88
CA ALA A 58 9.28 5.84 2.74
C ALA A 58 10.14 4.75 2.08
N ARG A 59 10.86 4.01 2.88
CA ARG A 59 11.80 2.95 2.43
C ARG A 59 11.08 1.63 2.15
N VAL A 60 10.03 1.70 1.31
CA VAL A 60 9.16 0.55 0.99
C VAL A 60 9.92 -0.64 0.41
N PRO A 61 10.89 -0.49 -0.52
CA PRO A 61 11.65 -1.63 -1.01
C PRO A 61 12.39 -2.39 0.09
N GLU A 62 12.99 -1.69 1.04
CA GLU A 62 13.69 -2.30 2.18
C GLU A 62 12.71 -2.94 3.16
N MET A 63 11.56 -2.31 3.40
CA MET A 63 10.49 -2.87 4.24
C MET A 63 10.00 -4.20 3.65
N LEU A 64 9.73 -4.24 2.34
CA LEU A 64 9.30 -5.47 1.65
C LEU A 64 10.37 -6.55 1.67
N ALA A 65 11.65 -6.19 1.51
CA ALA A 65 12.78 -7.13 1.57
C ALA A 65 12.96 -7.75 2.97
N LEU A 66 12.54 -7.05 4.02
CA LEU A 66 12.56 -7.52 5.42
C LEU A 66 11.23 -8.17 5.85
N ASP A 67 10.26 -8.33 4.96
CA ASP A 67 8.90 -8.83 5.25
C ASP A 67 8.13 -7.99 6.28
N VAL A 68 8.44 -6.69 6.39
CA VAL A 68 7.60 -5.75 7.15
C VAL A 68 6.22 -5.70 6.50
N PRO A 69 5.13 -5.80 7.26
CA PRO A 69 3.78 -5.63 6.72
C PRO A 69 3.59 -4.21 6.16
N VAL A 70 3.44 -4.09 4.84
CA VAL A 70 3.20 -2.79 4.20
C VAL A 70 1.86 -2.79 3.49
N GLY A 71 0.99 -1.85 3.85
CA GLY A 71 -0.24 -1.54 3.16
C GLY A 71 -0.14 -0.22 2.39
N LEU A 72 -1.03 0.00 1.43
CA LEU A 72 -1.19 1.26 0.73
C LEU A 72 -2.42 1.99 1.24
N ALA A 73 -2.32 3.29 1.47
CA ALA A 73 -3.39 4.11 2.03
C ALA A 73 -3.42 5.51 1.41
N VAL A 74 -4.58 6.16 1.46
CA VAL A 74 -4.80 7.49 0.85
C VAL A 74 -4.53 8.64 1.80
N ASP A 75 -4.52 8.40 3.12
CA ASP A 75 -4.48 9.45 4.15
C ASP A 75 -5.74 10.32 4.18
N GLY A 76 -5.72 11.42 4.90
CA GLY A 76 -6.84 12.36 4.98
C GLY A 76 -7.02 13.19 3.71
N SER A 77 -8.26 13.61 3.41
CA SER A 77 -8.57 14.39 2.22
C SER A 77 -7.82 15.73 2.16
N ALA A 78 -7.49 16.32 3.30
CA ALA A 78 -6.70 17.57 3.35
C ALA A 78 -5.25 17.38 2.88
N SER A 79 -4.68 16.19 3.01
CA SER A 79 -3.32 15.86 2.63
C SER A 79 -3.21 15.09 1.30
N ASN A 80 -4.34 14.62 0.75
CA ASN A 80 -4.37 13.87 -0.51
C ASN A 80 -5.18 14.56 -1.62
N ASP A 81 -6.22 15.33 -1.29
CA ASP A 81 -7.22 15.93 -2.18
C ASP A 81 -8.12 14.90 -2.92
N GLY A 82 -7.53 13.99 -3.68
CA GLY A 82 -8.25 13.03 -4.52
C GLY A 82 -8.88 11.85 -3.78
N SER A 83 -8.29 11.41 -2.68
CA SER A 83 -8.71 10.25 -1.87
C SER A 83 -8.96 8.97 -2.69
N SER A 84 -8.16 8.75 -3.76
CA SER A 84 -8.28 7.64 -4.68
C SER A 84 -7.17 6.61 -4.47
N LEU A 85 -7.51 5.41 -4.00
CA LEU A 85 -6.53 4.33 -3.85
C LEU A 85 -5.99 3.86 -5.22
N MET A 86 -6.75 4.03 -6.31
CA MET A 86 -6.27 3.74 -7.67
C MET A 86 -5.14 4.69 -8.09
N GLU A 87 -5.21 5.95 -7.70
CA GLU A 87 -4.12 6.91 -7.95
C GLU A 87 -2.89 6.58 -7.11
N GLU A 88 -3.08 6.17 -5.86
CA GLU A 88 -1.99 5.72 -4.98
C GLU A 88 -1.20 4.56 -5.60
N LEU A 89 -1.87 3.59 -6.26
CA LEU A 89 -1.19 2.50 -6.95
C LEU A 89 -0.17 3.02 -7.96
N ARG A 90 -0.60 3.94 -8.83
CA ARG A 90 0.25 4.47 -9.89
C ARG A 90 1.36 5.36 -9.33
N VAL A 91 1.03 6.23 -8.39
CA VAL A 91 2.01 7.13 -7.76
C VAL A 91 3.05 6.33 -6.98
N CYS A 92 2.64 5.35 -6.19
CA CYS A 92 3.55 4.44 -5.47
C CYS A 92 4.54 3.76 -6.43
N TYR A 93 4.03 3.18 -7.53
CA TYR A 93 4.86 2.54 -8.54
C TYR A 93 5.90 3.51 -9.13
N LEU A 94 5.47 4.67 -9.60
CA LEU A 94 6.37 5.64 -10.24
C LEU A 94 7.38 6.25 -9.27
N LEU A 95 6.95 6.58 -8.05
CA LEU A 95 7.81 7.14 -7.02
C LEU A 95 8.97 6.21 -6.70
N HIS A 96 8.68 4.93 -6.49
CA HIS A 96 9.75 3.97 -6.18
C HIS A 96 10.61 3.61 -7.39
N ARG A 97 10.07 3.65 -8.61
CA ARG A 97 10.90 3.57 -9.83
C ARG A 97 11.91 4.70 -9.92
N LEU A 98 11.50 5.91 -9.56
CA LEU A 98 12.39 7.08 -9.57
C LEU A 98 13.46 7.00 -8.47
N THR A 99 13.08 6.56 -7.26
CA THR A 99 13.95 6.67 -6.08
C THR A 99 14.74 5.41 -5.76
N SER A 100 14.30 4.24 -6.22
CA SER A 100 14.86 2.94 -5.80
C SER A 100 15.32 2.06 -6.97
N SER A 101 15.12 2.51 -8.21
CA SER A 101 15.60 1.83 -9.42
C SER A 101 15.24 0.34 -9.47
N GLU A 102 16.25 -0.54 -9.45
CA GLU A 102 16.09 -2.00 -9.56
C GLU A 102 15.38 -2.64 -8.35
N LYS A 103 15.43 -2.01 -7.19
CA LYS A 103 14.77 -2.47 -5.96
C LYS A 103 13.30 -2.07 -5.89
N ALA A 104 12.82 -1.24 -6.82
CA ALA A 104 11.44 -0.77 -6.83
C ALA A 104 10.45 -1.93 -6.96
N PRO A 105 9.34 -1.90 -6.22
CA PRO A 105 8.31 -2.93 -6.34
C PRO A 105 7.71 -2.96 -7.75
N SER A 106 7.38 -4.16 -8.24
CA SER A 106 6.60 -4.31 -9.47
C SER A 106 5.18 -3.77 -9.28
N GLY A 107 4.44 -3.55 -10.38
CA GLY A 107 3.04 -3.14 -10.29
C GLY A 107 2.19 -4.13 -9.51
N TYR A 108 2.44 -5.43 -9.68
CA TYR A 108 1.75 -6.48 -8.92
C TYR A 108 2.09 -6.46 -7.41
N GLN A 109 3.33 -6.14 -7.05
CA GLN A 109 3.69 -5.98 -5.64
C GLN A 109 2.97 -4.76 -5.02
N VAL A 110 2.86 -3.65 -5.75
CA VAL A 110 2.10 -2.48 -5.33
C VAL A 110 0.61 -2.82 -5.17
N LEU A 111 0.02 -3.57 -6.10
CA LEU A 111 -1.35 -4.06 -5.98
C LEU A 111 -1.53 -4.97 -4.75
N LYS A 112 -0.56 -5.83 -4.46
CA LYS A 112 -0.58 -6.65 -3.23
C LYS A 112 -0.52 -5.79 -1.96
N MET A 113 0.24 -4.69 -1.96
CA MET A 113 0.23 -3.74 -0.83
C MET A 113 -1.16 -3.15 -0.60
N ALA A 114 -1.84 -2.71 -1.67
CA ALA A 114 -3.19 -2.14 -1.58
C ALA A 114 -4.28 -3.14 -1.17
N THR A 115 -4.04 -4.43 -1.30
CA THR A 115 -5.01 -5.50 -1.03
C THR A 115 -4.59 -6.34 0.19
N ARG A 116 -3.75 -7.35 0.00
CA ARG A 116 -3.29 -8.25 1.06
C ARG A 116 -2.51 -7.52 2.16
N GLY A 117 -1.68 -6.55 1.78
CA GLY A 117 -0.90 -5.74 2.70
C GLY A 117 -1.81 -4.93 3.62
N SER A 118 -2.76 -4.19 3.04
CA SER A 118 -3.74 -3.41 3.82
C SER A 118 -4.64 -4.31 4.69
N ALA A 119 -5.06 -5.48 4.18
CA ALA A 119 -5.80 -6.46 4.98
C ALA A 119 -4.99 -6.94 6.20
N ARG A 120 -3.69 -7.24 6.01
CA ARG A 120 -2.78 -7.63 7.09
C ARG A 120 -2.65 -6.54 8.16
N LEU A 121 -2.56 -5.26 7.76
CA LEU A 121 -2.52 -4.13 8.71
C LEU A 121 -3.80 -4.04 9.55
N LEU A 122 -4.94 -4.39 8.97
CA LEU A 122 -6.25 -4.39 9.65
C LEU A 122 -6.48 -5.65 10.50
N GLY A 123 -5.51 -6.58 10.57
CA GLY A 123 -5.69 -7.88 11.22
C GLY A 123 -6.77 -8.76 10.58
N ARG A 124 -7.08 -8.54 9.28
CA ARG A 124 -8.13 -9.24 8.54
C ARG A 124 -7.53 -10.31 7.64
N GLU A 125 -7.91 -11.56 7.87
CA GLU A 125 -7.51 -12.69 7.04
C GLU A 125 -8.56 -13.08 5.98
N ASP A 126 -9.77 -12.59 6.13
CA ASP A 126 -10.93 -12.92 5.30
C ASP A 126 -11.09 -12.04 4.05
N ILE A 127 -10.29 -10.98 3.91
CA ILE A 127 -10.29 -10.03 2.79
C ILE A 127 -8.92 -9.95 2.10
N GLY A 128 -8.81 -9.09 1.08
CA GLY A 128 -7.55 -8.78 0.40
C GLY A 128 -7.15 -9.74 -0.72
N GLN A 129 -7.90 -10.81 -0.95
CA GLN A 129 -7.69 -11.74 -2.07
C GLN A 129 -8.94 -12.55 -2.38
N LEU A 130 -9.08 -12.94 -3.64
CA LEU A 130 -10.12 -13.90 -4.06
C LEU A 130 -9.62 -15.32 -3.81
N ALA A 131 -10.23 -16.00 -2.83
CA ALA A 131 -9.95 -17.39 -2.50
C ALA A 131 -11.17 -18.04 -1.82
N VAL A 132 -11.24 -19.36 -1.86
CA VAL A 132 -12.31 -20.10 -1.17
C VAL A 132 -12.27 -19.81 0.32
N GLY A 133 -13.41 -19.51 0.92
CA GLY A 133 -13.55 -19.18 2.34
C GLY A 133 -13.29 -17.72 2.70
N LYS A 134 -13.00 -16.85 1.71
CA LYS A 134 -12.83 -15.41 1.92
C LYS A 134 -14.05 -14.62 1.45
N CYS A 135 -14.14 -13.36 1.88
CA CYS A 135 -15.16 -12.44 1.39
C CYS A 135 -15.04 -12.27 -0.13
N ALA A 136 -16.18 -12.30 -0.81
CA ALA A 136 -16.24 -12.07 -2.24
C ALA A 136 -16.30 -10.55 -2.52
N ASP A 137 -15.17 -9.86 -2.21
CA ASP A 137 -14.98 -8.43 -2.43
C ASP A 137 -14.07 -8.25 -3.63
N PHE A 138 -14.60 -7.72 -4.73
CA PHE A 138 -13.82 -7.47 -5.94
C PHE A 138 -14.49 -6.41 -6.81
N PHE A 139 -13.73 -5.89 -7.74
CA PHE A 139 -14.24 -5.07 -8.82
C PHE A 139 -13.83 -5.66 -10.18
N LEU A 140 -14.57 -5.30 -11.22
CA LEU A 140 -14.29 -5.68 -12.60
C LEU A 140 -14.03 -4.43 -13.42
N VAL A 141 -13.07 -4.54 -14.35
CA VAL A 141 -12.72 -3.50 -15.31
C VAL A 141 -12.65 -4.13 -16.69
N ASP A 142 -13.33 -3.53 -17.67
CA ASP A 142 -13.22 -3.96 -19.07
C ASP A 142 -11.81 -3.68 -19.60
N SER A 143 -11.06 -4.73 -19.83
CA SER A 143 -9.67 -4.64 -20.32
C SER A 143 -9.56 -4.06 -21.76
N ARG A 144 -10.68 -3.93 -22.49
CA ARG A 144 -10.72 -3.33 -23.84
C ARG A 144 -10.77 -1.81 -23.81
N ARG A 145 -10.85 -1.18 -22.63
CA ARG A 145 -10.80 0.27 -22.52
C ARG A 145 -9.52 0.80 -23.17
N LEU A 146 -9.64 1.89 -23.93
CA LEU A 146 -8.51 2.48 -24.65
C LEU A 146 -7.33 2.81 -23.73
N GLU A 147 -7.60 3.28 -22.53
CA GLU A 147 -6.57 3.61 -21.53
C GLU A 147 -5.76 2.40 -21.05
N LEU A 148 -6.29 1.17 -21.17
CA LEU A 148 -5.65 -0.07 -20.72
C LEU A 148 -4.89 -0.81 -21.83
N VAL A 149 -4.98 -0.39 -23.07
CA VAL A 149 -4.36 -1.07 -24.22
C VAL A 149 -2.86 -1.29 -24.01
N GLY A 150 -2.14 -0.30 -23.47
CA GLY A 150 -0.71 -0.42 -23.16
C GLY A 150 -0.37 -1.42 -22.05
N GLY A 151 -1.35 -1.86 -21.25
CA GLY A 151 -1.16 -2.79 -20.14
C GLY A 151 -1.46 -4.26 -20.47
N ALA A 152 -1.86 -4.57 -21.69
CA ALA A 152 -2.28 -5.92 -22.11
C ALA A 152 -1.19 -7.00 -21.91
N TYR A 153 0.08 -6.61 -21.94
CA TYR A 153 1.23 -7.52 -21.78
C TYR A 153 1.43 -8.00 -20.33
N SER A 154 0.94 -7.25 -19.34
CA SER A 154 1.03 -7.60 -17.92
C SER A 154 -0.24 -7.19 -17.18
N PRO A 155 -1.31 -7.99 -17.26
CA PRO A 155 -2.58 -7.68 -16.60
C PRO A 155 -2.45 -7.51 -15.08
N ALA A 156 -1.51 -8.20 -14.46
CA ALA A 156 -1.27 -8.11 -13.02
C ALA A 156 -0.68 -6.75 -12.59
N ASP A 157 0.04 -6.07 -13.48
CA ASP A 157 0.70 -4.80 -13.20
C ASP A 157 -0.11 -3.59 -13.67
N VAL A 158 -1.13 -3.80 -14.53
CA VAL A 158 -1.79 -2.73 -15.30
C VAL A 158 -2.34 -1.58 -14.45
N LEU A 159 -2.92 -1.88 -13.30
CA LEU A 159 -3.50 -0.85 -12.43
C LEU A 159 -2.45 0.07 -11.80
N ALA A 160 -1.25 -0.43 -11.57
CA ALA A 160 -0.15 0.38 -11.04
C ALA A 160 0.68 1.03 -12.16
N THR A 161 0.84 0.38 -13.32
CA THR A 161 1.68 0.90 -14.40
C THR A 161 0.96 1.88 -15.32
N VAL A 162 -0.26 1.56 -15.71
CA VAL A 162 -1.12 2.41 -16.55
C VAL A 162 -2.04 3.28 -15.71
N GLY A 163 -2.62 2.70 -14.66
CA GLY A 163 -3.64 3.33 -13.83
C GLY A 163 -5.04 3.18 -14.42
N LEU A 164 -6.03 3.62 -13.67
CA LEU A 164 -7.42 3.68 -14.09
C LEU A 164 -7.95 5.09 -13.82
N ARG A 165 -8.47 5.75 -14.86
CA ARG A 165 -8.93 7.15 -14.78
C ARG A 165 -10.43 7.29 -14.58
N GLY A 166 -11.17 6.27 -14.91
CA GLY A 166 -12.63 6.23 -14.79
C GLY A 166 -13.09 5.29 -13.68
N PRO A 167 -14.40 5.22 -13.41
CA PRO A 167 -14.96 4.24 -12.49
C PRO A 167 -14.73 2.82 -13.00
N VAL A 168 -14.73 1.87 -12.10
CA VAL A 168 -14.76 0.44 -12.42
C VAL A 168 -16.11 0.08 -13.04
N ASP A 169 -16.19 -1.02 -13.79
CA ASP A 169 -17.43 -1.41 -14.46
C ASP A 169 -18.41 -2.08 -13.48
N TYR A 170 -17.87 -2.84 -12.54
CA TYR A 170 -18.67 -3.47 -11.47
C TYR A 170 -17.88 -3.48 -10.16
N THR A 171 -18.59 -3.26 -9.08
CA THR A 171 -18.11 -3.44 -7.71
C THR A 171 -18.97 -4.47 -7.01
N VAL A 172 -18.33 -5.47 -6.42
CA VAL A 172 -18.99 -6.53 -5.65
C VAL A 172 -18.46 -6.49 -4.22
N VAL A 173 -19.36 -6.44 -3.25
CA VAL A 173 -19.06 -6.44 -1.83
C VAL A 173 -19.79 -7.60 -1.18
N ASN A 174 -19.02 -8.48 -0.55
CA ASN A 174 -19.54 -9.71 0.08
C ASN A 174 -20.51 -10.49 -0.84
N GLY A 175 -20.13 -10.62 -2.12
CA GLY A 175 -20.89 -11.33 -3.14
C GLY A 175 -22.09 -10.58 -3.70
N ARG A 176 -22.33 -9.33 -3.31
CA ARG A 176 -23.43 -8.49 -3.84
C ARG A 176 -22.89 -7.43 -4.78
N VAL A 177 -23.45 -7.34 -5.96
CA VAL A 177 -23.17 -6.24 -6.90
C VAL A 177 -23.76 -4.95 -6.32
N VAL A 178 -22.89 -3.93 -6.15
CA VAL A 178 -23.29 -2.63 -5.57
C VAL A 178 -23.21 -1.49 -6.58
N VAL A 179 -22.43 -1.65 -7.63
CA VAL A 179 -22.35 -0.78 -8.82
C VAL A 179 -22.10 -1.65 -10.04
#